data_935e1d4b1797dce921e9778470e318f0
#
_entry.id   935e1d4b1797dce921e9778470e318f0
#
_cell.length_a   1.000
_cell.length_b   1.000
_cell.length_c   1.000
_cell.angle_alpha   90.00
_cell.angle_beta   90.00
_cell.angle_gamma   90.00
#
_symmetry.space_group_name_H-M   'P 1'
#
loop_
_entity.id
_entity.type
_entity.pdbx_description
1 polymer ?
#
loop_
_entity_poly.entity_id
_entity_poly.type
_entity_poly.pdbx_seq_one_letter_code
_entity_poly.pdbx_strand_id
1 'polypeptide(L)'
;MRDTLGLRAWMTAPATAAVFDALEAEGGADCARFVGGSVRNALVGRPIDDLDIATTLTPDRVTKALKAAKLKAVPTGIEHGTVTAVSDHKPHEITTLRRDVSTDGRRATVAFTTDWSLDAQRRDLTLNALYAGRDGTIFDPTGQGVADARAGRIAFVGEPLQRLHEDYLRILRFFRFYAHFGKGQPDAAALAACAALKDHIDTLAAERISKELLKLLAADDPRPAVRMMTQTGVLEVILKAPANLARFEAMVEVEVDQLFDCDPLLRLAALLPDDQIVAGRLAKRLRLANAERDRLIAALAPTPVLKSWMSPREIRREVYRSDMLTFRDRAKLAWAASPRTATTMQWRGMIALAEGWVKPTFPLTGAEVMNAGAPKGPMVGQILREVEDWWIDHDFIDDKMSAVEKLKSVVQGLAY
;
A
#
# COMPACT_ATOMS: atom_id res chain seq x y z
N MET A 1 31.68 -1.28 23.47
CA MET A 1 31.87 -2.12 22.25
C MET A 1 31.09 -1.41 21.13
N ARG A 2 31.67 -1.21 19.95
CA ARG A 2 30.93 -0.61 18.83
C ARG A 2 29.90 -1.64 18.33
N ASP A 3 28.67 -1.22 18.07
CA ASP A 3 27.65 -2.08 17.47
C ASP A 3 28.05 -2.48 16.05
N THR A 4 27.78 -3.73 15.68
CA THR A 4 28.09 -4.23 14.35
C THR A 4 26.98 -5.13 13.82
N LEU A 5 26.75 -5.07 12.49
CA LEU A 5 25.89 -6.01 11.77
C LEU A 5 26.61 -7.33 11.46
N GLY A 6 27.97 -7.35 11.63
CA GLY A 6 28.82 -8.35 11.00
C GLY A 6 28.79 -8.24 9.47
N LEU A 7 29.66 -8.98 8.81
CA LEU A 7 29.66 -9.02 7.34
C LEU A 7 28.42 -9.76 6.84
N ARG A 8 27.70 -9.13 5.93
CA ARG A 8 26.50 -9.68 5.27
C ARG A 8 26.78 -9.88 3.78
N ALA A 9 26.20 -10.91 3.18
CA ALA A 9 26.37 -11.22 1.76
C ALA A 9 26.05 -10.03 0.83
N TRP A 10 25.05 -9.23 1.15
CA TRP A 10 24.68 -8.05 0.37
C TRP A 10 25.71 -6.91 0.44
N MET A 11 26.49 -6.80 1.54
CA MET A 11 27.58 -5.81 1.69
C MET A 11 28.78 -6.18 0.82
N THR A 12 29.07 -7.46 0.70
CA THR A 12 30.25 -8.00 0.02
C THR A 12 29.94 -8.47 -1.41
N ALA A 13 28.68 -8.37 -1.86
CA ALA A 13 28.31 -8.72 -3.22
C ALA A 13 29.16 -7.92 -4.23
N PRO A 14 29.68 -8.55 -5.31
CA PRO A 14 30.57 -7.90 -6.25
C PRO A 14 30.03 -6.59 -6.81
N ALA A 15 28.73 -6.53 -7.10
CA ALA A 15 28.07 -5.32 -7.57
C ALA A 15 28.13 -4.17 -6.56
N THR A 16 27.90 -4.46 -5.28
CA THR A 16 27.96 -3.49 -4.17
C THR A 16 29.40 -3.06 -3.89
N ALA A 17 30.33 -4.04 -3.86
CA ALA A 17 31.75 -3.78 -3.64
C ALA A 17 32.33 -2.82 -4.71
N ALA A 18 32.01 -3.05 -5.99
CA ALA A 18 32.46 -2.19 -7.09
C ALA A 18 32.00 -0.75 -6.94
N VAL A 19 30.79 -0.52 -6.41
CA VAL A 19 30.29 0.85 -6.15
C VAL A 19 31.07 1.51 -5.02
N PHE A 20 31.30 0.80 -3.90
CA PHE A 20 32.11 1.33 -2.79
C PHE A 20 33.56 1.59 -3.21
N ASP A 21 34.18 0.66 -3.96
CA ASP A 21 35.56 0.84 -4.47
C ASP A 21 35.67 2.10 -5.34
N ALA A 22 34.67 2.36 -6.19
CA ALA A 22 34.66 3.57 -7.00
C ALA A 22 34.54 4.84 -6.15
N LEU A 23 33.69 4.86 -5.15
CA LEU A 23 33.51 6.01 -4.25
C LEU A 23 34.75 6.25 -3.40
N GLU A 24 35.33 5.22 -2.81
CA GLU A 24 36.51 5.30 -1.95
C GLU A 24 37.78 5.68 -2.73
N ALA A 25 37.90 5.28 -3.99
CA ALA A 25 39.00 5.73 -4.86
C ALA A 25 38.98 7.27 -5.10
N GLU A 26 37.79 7.89 -5.13
CA GLU A 26 37.65 9.35 -5.29
C GLU A 26 37.64 10.09 -3.95
N GLY A 27 37.04 9.51 -2.89
CA GLY A 27 36.75 10.20 -1.62
C GLY A 27 37.58 9.75 -0.44
N GLY A 28 38.36 8.69 -0.59
CA GLY A 28 39.08 8.03 0.49
C GLY A 28 38.22 7.07 1.32
N ALA A 29 38.87 6.37 2.22
CA ALA A 29 38.19 5.43 3.13
C ALA A 29 37.07 6.15 3.93
N ASP A 30 36.02 5.45 4.25
CA ASP A 30 34.86 5.93 5.02
C ASP A 30 34.06 7.09 4.39
N CYS A 31 34.32 7.46 3.12
CA CYS A 31 33.53 8.49 2.44
C CYS A 31 32.12 8.03 2.08
N ALA A 32 31.84 6.74 2.16
CA ALA A 32 30.55 6.13 1.85
C ALA A 32 30.12 5.13 2.93
N ARG A 33 28.83 5.07 3.23
CA ARG A 33 28.23 4.13 4.19
C ARG A 33 26.85 3.71 3.71
N PHE A 34 26.44 2.48 4.00
CA PHE A 34 25.05 2.09 3.92
C PHE A 34 24.20 2.91 4.87
N VAL A 35 22.93 3.17 4.54
CA VAL A 35 22.12 4.08 5.34
C VAL A 35 20.64 3.65 5.41
N GLY A 36 19.98 4.01 6.50
CA GLY A 36 18.52 3.99 6.63
C GLY A 36 17.92 2.59 6.60
N GLY A 37 17.09 2.31 5.59
CA GLY A 37 16.29 1.09 5.50
C GLY A 37 17.10 -0.20 5.56
N SER A 38 18.17 -0.29 4.80
CA SER A 38 19.04 -1.47 4.75
C SER A 38 19.73 -1.75 6.09
N VAL A 39 20.24 -0.71 6.76
CA VAL A 39 20.91 -0.84 8.07
C VAL A 39 19.90 -1.27 9.15
N ARG A 40 18.76 -0.58 9.22
CA ARG A 40 17.66 -0.93 10.15
C ARG A 40 17.19 -2.36 9.96
N ASN A 41 16.86 -2.76 8.72
CA ASN A 41 16.34 -4.08 8.42
C ASN A 41 17.36 -5.18 8.79
N ALA A 42 18.65 -4.96 8.45
CA ALA A 42 19.73 -5.88 8.83
C ALA A 42 19.84 -6.03 10.36
N LEU A 43 19.70 -4.92 11.10
CA LEU A 43 19.79 -4.91 12.55
C LEU A 43 18.66 -5.70 13.23
N VAL A 44 17.44 -5.65 12.66
CA VAL A 44 16.24 -6.33 13.21
C VAL A 44 15.93 -7.65 12.52
N GLY A 45 16.80 -8.14 11.62
CA GLY A 45 16.64 -9.44 10.96
C GLY A 45 15.53 -9.48 9.90
N ARG A 46 15.20 -8.35 9.26
CA ARG A 46 14.21 -8.28 8.16
C ARG A 46 14.88 -8.33 6.79
N PRO A 47 14.15 -8.72 5.74
CA PRO A 47 14.64 -8.68 4.37
C PRO A 47 15.08 -7.27 3.96
N ILE A 48 16.05 -7.20 3.03
CA ILE A 48 16.60 -5.97 2.49
C ILE A 48 16.31 -5.99 0.99
N ASP A 49 15.48 -5.07 0.54
CA ASP A 49 15.07 -4.97 -0.86
C ASP A 49 15.93 -3.94 -1.60
N ASP A 50 16.16 -2.77 -0.97
CA ASP A 50 16.90 -1.66 -1.56
C ASP A 50 18.16 -1.34 -0.74
N LEU A 51 19.24 -1.02 -1.44
CA LEU A 51 20.51 -0.60 -0.85
C LEU A 51 20.75 0.89 -1.09
N ASP A 52 20.55 1.67 -0.02
CA ASP A 52 20.84 3.09 -0.02
C ASP A 52 22.26 3.34 0.54
N ILE A 53 23.01 4.16 -0.15
CA ILE A 53 24.37 4.58 0.22
C ILE A 53 24.37 6.09 0.47
N ALA A 54 24.86 6.51 1.61
CA ALA A 54 25.16 7.91 1.90
C ALA A 54 26.64 8.18 1.66
N THR A 55 26.99 9.36 1.14
CA THR A 55 28.39 9.72 0.87
C THR A 55 28.69 11.18 1.16
N THR A 56 29.93 11.46 1.53
CA THR A 56 30.48 12.82 1.66
C THR A 56 30.80 13.46 0.31
N LEU A 57 30.80 12.68 -0.79
CA LEU A 57 31.05 13.18 -2.14
C LEU A 57 29.83 13.94 -2.66
N THR A 58 30.08 15.06 -3.36
CA THR A 58 29.02 15.77 -4.11
C THR A 58 28.53 14.93 -5.30
N PRO A 59 27.32 15.17 -5.84
CA PRO A 59 26.78 14.39 -6.97
C PRO A 59 27.71 14.36 -8.20
N ASP A 60 28.40 15.47 -8.48
CA ASP A 60 29.37 15.54 -9.57
C ASP A 60 30.57 14.62 -9.32
N ARG A 61 31.10 14.60 -8.10
CA ARG A 61 32.21 13.72 -7.71
C ARG A 61 31.77 12.25 -7.72
N VAL A 62 30.55 11.93 -7.25
CA VAL A 62 29.96 10.58 -7.38
C VAL A 62 29.90 10.16 -8.84
N THR A 63 29.37 11.03 -9.71
CA THR A 63 29.26 10.74 -11.14
C THR A 63 30.63 10.52 -11.78
N LYS A 64 31.63 11.31 -11.42
CA LYS A 64 33.02 11.17 -11.88
C LYS A 64 33.61 9.83 -11.43
N ALA A 65 33.48 9.48 -10.15
CA ALA A 65 33.98 8.24 -9.56
C ALA A 65 33.40 7.00 -10.27
N LEU A 66 32.06 6.98 -10.45
CA LEU A 66 31.38 5.87 -11.14
C LEU A 66 31.84 5.72 -12.60
N LYS A 67 31.95 6.82 -13.33
CA LYS A 67 32.46 6.80 -14.71
C LYS A 67 33.90 6.29 -14.79
N ALA A 68 34.79 6.71 -13.90
CA ALA A 68 36.17 6.25 -13.83
C ALA A 68 36.24 4.73 -13.60
N ALA A 69 35.34 4.18 -12.80
CA ALA A 69 35.19 2.75 -12.55
C ALA A 69 34.39 2.00 -13.64
N LYS A 70 34.01 2.66 -14.75
CA LYS A 70 33.18 2.13 -15.85
C LYS A 70 31.78 1.66 -15.38
N LEU A 71 31.26 2.21 -14.29
CA LEU A 71 29.90 1.97 -13.80
C LEU A 71 28.96 3.00 -14.43
N LYS A 72 27.71 2.59 -14.69
CA LYS A 72 26.68 3.49 -15.20
C LYS A 72 26.16 4.38 -14.06
N ALA A 73 26.25 5.70 -14.24
CA ALA A 73 25.67 6.70 -13.35
C ALA A 73 24.42 7.31 -13.97
N VAL A 74 23.31 7.26 -13.25
CA VAL A 74 22.02 7.83 -13.67
C VAL A 74 21.64 8.94 -12.68
N PRO A 75 21.43 10.17 -13.15
CA PRO A 75 21.05 11.31 -12.31
C PRO A 75 19.55 11.24 -11.97
N THR A 76 19.19 10.51 -10.92
CA THR A 76 17.80 10.30 -10.53
C THR A 76 17.22 11.41 -9.64
N GLY A 77 18.07 12.29 -9.09
CA GLY A 77 17.65 13.38 -8.21
C GLY A 77 18.81 14.29 -7.82
N ILE A 78 19.53 14.84 -8.80
CA ILE A 78 20.72 15.69 -8.56
C ILE A 78 20.40 16.89 -7.64
N GLU A 79 19.25 17.52 -7.83
CA GLU A 79 18.76 18.63 -7.00
C GLU A 79 18.59 18.23 -5.52
N HIS A 80 18.44 16.94 -5.25
CA HIS A 80 18.36 16.37 -3.91
C HIS A 80 19.63 15.65 -3.48
N GLY A 81 20.68 15.70 -4.31
CA GLY A 81 21.96 15.06 -4.03
C GLY A 81 22.03 13.57 -4.36
N THR A 82 21.09 13.03 -5.16
CA THR A 82 20.99 11.59 -5.43
C THR A 82 21.45 11.24 -6.85
N VAL A 83 22.32 10.22 -6.94
CA VAL A 83 22.78 9.58 -8.16
C VAL A 83 22.59 8.06 -8.02
N THR A 84 21.99 7.41 -9.01
CA THR A 84 21.89 5.95 -9.01
C THR A 84 23.05 5.33 -9.80
N ALA A 85 23.85 4.51 -9.13
CA ALA A 85 24.82 3.65 -9.77
C ALA A 85 24.14 2.35 -10.22
N VAL A 86 24.42 1.88 -11.45
CA VAL A 86 23.99 0.56 -11.90
C VAL A 86 25.24 -0.32 -12.06
N SER A 87 25.35 -1.34 -11.24
CA SER A 87 26.42 -2.33 -11.23
C SER A 87 25.82 -3.73 -11.33
N ASP A 88 26.24 -4.51 -12.33
CA ASP A 88 25.70 -5.85 -12.60
C ASP A 88 24.15 -5.87 -12.62
N HIS A 89 23.58 -4.93 -13.39
CA HIS A 89 22.12 -4.71 -13.53
C HIS A 89 21.39 -4.37 -12.19
N LYS A 90 22.10 -4.17 -11.09
CA LYS A 90 21.51 -3.79 -9.79
C LYS A 90 21.66 -2.29 -9.55
N PRO A 91 20.57 -1.59 -9.26
CA PRO A 91 20.63 -0.18 -8.90
C PRO A 91 21.10 -0.01 -7.45
N HIS A 92 21.94 0.99 -7.21
CA HIS A 92 22.36 1.44 -5.89
C HIS A 92 22.10 2.95 -5.83
N GLU A 93 21.24 3.39 -4.93
CA GLU A 93 20.96 4.79 -4.75
C GLU A 93 22.04 5.42 -3.84
N ILE A 94 22.76 6.43 -4.37
CA ILE A 94 23.85 7.12 -3.68
C ILE A 94 23.40 8.55 -3.42
N THR A 95 23.27 8.91 -2.14
CA THR A 95 22.85 10.26 -1.73
C THR A 95 23.97 10.98 -1.00
N THR A 96 24.33 12.17 -1.48
CA THR A 96 25.27 13.07 -0.81
C THR A 96 24.70 13.50 0.54
N LEU A 97 25.55 13.50 1.59
CA LEU A 97 25.16 14.05 2.89
C LEU A 97 24.73 15.50 2.74
N ARG A 98 23.66 15.86 3.43
CA ARG A 98 23.10 17.20 3.34
C ARG A 98 22.52 17.66 4.68
N ARG A 99 22.41 18.97 4.84
CA ARG A 99 21.67 19.64 5.91
C ARG A 99 20.54 20.46 5.29
N ASP A 100 19.44 20.57 5.97
CA ASP A 100 18.35 21.44 5.55
C ASP A 100 18.70 22.88 5.98
N VAL A 101 18.68 23.82 5.02
CA VAL A 101 18.99 25.24 5.27
C VAL A 101 17.72 26.01 5.55
N SER A 102 16.65 25.70 4.84
CA SER A 102 15.30 26.21 5.09
C SER A 102 14.30 25.14 4.65
N THR A 103 13.24 24.97 5.42
CA THR A 103 12.16 24.04 5.09
C THR A 103 10.89 24.84 4.91
N ASP A 104 10.27 24.72 3.73
CA ASP A 104 8.94 25.22 3.43
C ASP A 104 8.04 24.02 3.08
N GLY A 105 7.70 23.26 4.12
CA GLY A 105 6.81 22.09 4.07
C GLY A 105 7.23 20.97 3.10
N ARG A 106 7.52 21.26 1.84
CA ARG A 106 7.87 20.24 0.82
C ARG A 106 9.26 20.48 0.19
N ARG A 107 9.70 21.73 0.13
CA ARG A 107 10.96 22.11 -0.51
C ARG A 107 11.95 22.56 0.55
N ALA A 108 12.87 21.69 0.90
CA ALA A 108 14.05 22.08 1.66
C ALA A 108 15.10 22.63 0.68
N THR A 109 15.57 23.83 0.89
CA THR A 109 16.85 24.24 0.30
C THR A 109 17.91 23.45 1.03
N VAL A 110 18.56 22.54 0.34
CA VAL A 110 19.58 21.68 0.92
C VAL A 110 20.97 22.24 0.67
N ALA A 111 21.84 22.14 1.65
CA ALA A 111 23.28 22.35 1.48
C ALA A 111 24.00 21.02 1.73
N PHE A 112 24.91 20.66 0.83
CA PHE A 112 25.73 19.47 1.02
C PHE A 112 26.67 19.66 2.21
N THR A 113 26.96 18.57 2.90
CA THR A 113 27.84 18.53 4.06
C THR A 113 28.72 17.29 4.02
N THR A 114 29.81 17.29 4.78
CA THR A 114 30.63 16.11 5.04
C THR A 114 30.37 15.55 6.44
N ASP A 115 29.52 16.21 7.22
CA ASP A 115 29.20 15.84 8.60
C ASP A 115 28.04 14.85 8.66
N TRP A 116 28.31 13.63 9.09
CA TRP A 116 27.34 12.56 9.28
C TRP A 116 26.27 12.87 10.33
N SER A 117 26.63 13.64 11.36
CA SER A 117 25.71 14.03 12.42
C SER A 117 24.64 15.01 11.92
N LEU A 118 25.05 15.97 11.08
CA LEU A 118 24.10 16.91 10.46
C LEU A 118 23.12 16.19 9.51
N ASP A 119 23.59 15.19 8.74
CA ASP A 119 22.70 14.40 7.90
C ASP A 119 21.73 13.52 8.72
N ALA A 120 22.21 12.94 9.83
CA ALA A 120 21.36 12.16 10.73
C ALA A 120 20.27 13.02 11.39
N GLN A 121 20.63 14.24 11.82
CA GLN A 121 19.72 15.15 12.51
C GLN A 121 18.53 15.61 11.65
N ARG A 122 18.65 15.65 10.32
CA ARG A 122 17.53 16.01 9.44
C ARG A 122 16.58 14.85 9.14
N ARG A 123 16.95 13.61 9.49
CA ARG A 123 16.12 12.42 9.25
C ARG A 123 14.89 12.43 10.14
N ASP A 124 13.88 11.64 9.75
CA ASP A 124 12.61 11.59 10.46
C ASP A 124 12.69 10.86 11.81
N LEU A 125 13.12 9.60 11.77
CA LEU A 125 13.09 8.69 12.92
C LEU A 125 14.49 8.19 13.26
N THR A 126 14.77 7.99 14.54
CA THR A 126 16.06 7.53 15.05
C THR A 126 16.53 6.24 14.39
N LEU A 127 15.62 5.26 14.24
CA LEU A 127 15.91 3.97 13.59
C LEU A 127 16.22 4.07 12.08
N ASN A 128 15.91 5.19 11.43
CA ASN A 128 16.23 5.48 10.03
C ASN A 128 17.49 6.36 9.89
N ALA A 129 18.05 6.83 11.00
CA ALA A 129 19.25 7.65 11.05
C ALA A 129 20.52 6.83 11.34
N LEU A 130 20.49 5.55 11.00
CA LEU A 130 21.59 4.61 11.18
C LEU A 130 22.39 4.47 9.90
N TYR A 131 23.71 4.34 10.05
CA TYR A 131 24.66 4.10 8.97
C TYR A 131 25.49 2.85 9.29
N ALA A 132 26.02 2.19 8.26
CA ALA A 132 26.96 1.08 8.42
C ALA A 132 28.10 1.17 7.42
N GLY A 133 29.31 0.93 7.89
CA GLY A 133 30.49 0.80 7.03
C GLY A 133 30.48 -0.53 6.25
N ARG A 134 31.41 -0.66 5.30
CA ARG A 134 31.61 -1.92 4.53
C ARG A 134 31.93 -3.11 5.43
N ASP A 135 32.55 -2.88 6.58
CA ASP A 135 32.93 -3.89 7.59
C ASP A 135 31.76 -4.28 8.50
N GLY A 136 30.58 -3.65 8.31
CA GLY A 136 29.40 -3.86 9.13
C GLY A 136 29.40 -3.08 10.44
N THR A 137 30.41 -2.23 10.73
CA THR A 137 30.40 -1.35 11.90
C THR A 137 29.25 -0.35 11.79
N ILE A 138 28.42 -0.26 12.83
CA ILE A 138 27.27 0.66 12.87
C ILE A 138 27.71 2.01 13.40
N PHE A 139 27.25 3.07 12.75
CA PHE A 139 27.37 4.46 13.18
C PHE A 139 25.96 5.00 13.49
N ASP A 140 25.77 5.39 14.73
CA ASP A 140 24.51 5.96 15.23
C ASP A 140 24.77 7.38 15.76
N PRO A 141 24.72 8.41 14.90
CA PRO A 141 24.97 9.78 15.35
C PRO A 141 23.91 10.31 16.31
N THR A 142 22.73 9.69 16.36
CA THR A 142 21.66 10.08 17.30
C THR A 142 21.89 9.50 18.70
N GLY A 143 22.67 8.44 18.80
CA GLY A 143 22.98 7.71 20.04
C GLY A 143 21.83 6.83 20.56
N GLN A 144 20.68 6.82 19.90
CA GLN A 144 19.48 6.06 20.31
C GLN A 144 18.95 5.12 19.23
N GLY A 145 19.32 5.32 17.97
CA GLY A 145 18.73 4.61 16.83
C GLY A 145 18.90 3.10 16.89
N VAL A 146 20.05 2.60 17.36
CA VAL A 146 20.30 1.16 17.52
C VAL A 146 19.41 0.58 18.63
N ALA A 147 19.34 1.25 19.77
CA ALA A 147 18.51 0.82 20.90
C ALA A 147 17.02 0.84 20.52
N ASP A 148 16.57 1.91 19.87
CA ASP A 148 15.20 2.08 19.40
C ASP A 148 14.81 1.00 18.37
N ALA A 149 15.68 0.74 17.39
CA ALA A 149 15.42 -0.30 16.39
C ALA A 149 15.29 -1.69 17.02
N ARG A 150 16.18 -2.06 17.95
CA ARG A 150 16.12 -3.36 18.66
C ARG A 150 14.89 -3.48 19.55
N ALA A 151 14.53 -2.41 20.25
CA ALA A 151 13.36 -2.36 21.11
C ALA A 151 12.04 -2.24 20.35
N GLY A 152 12.07 -1.86 19.06
CA GLY A 152 10.88 -1.53 18.29
C GLY A 152 10.25 -0.20 18.75
N ARG A 153 11.04 0.71 19.31
CA ARG A 153 10.59 2.05 19.67
C ARG A 153 10.63 2.95 18.45
N ILE A 154 9.53 3.60 18.15
CA ILE A 154 9.44 4.56 17.05
C ILE A 154 9.50 5.96 17.65
N ALA A 155 10.62 6.65 17.45
CA ALA A 155 10.87 7.99 17.99
C ALA A 155 11.42 8.91 16.88
N PHE A 156 11.02 10.17 16.93
CA PHE A 156 11.59 11.21 16.04
C PHE A 156 13.03 11.54 16.44
N VAL A 157 13.81 11.96 15.45
CA VAL A 157 15.14 12.54 15.72
C VAL A 157 14.93 13.96 16.29
N GLY A 158 15.31 14.19 17.53
CA GLY A 158 15.11 15.47 18.22
C GLY A 158 13.65 15.70 18.63
N GLU A 159 13.21 16.96 18.64
CA GLU A 159 11.88 17.33 19.11
C GLU A 159 10.77 17.00 18.10
N PRO A 160 9.74 16.20 18.48
CA PRO A 160 8.68 15.77 17.58
C PRO A 160 7.94 16.91 16.88
N LEU A 161 7.51 17.95 17.62
CA LEU A 161 6.81 19.09 17.05
C LEU A 161 7.65 19.78 15.97
N GLN A 162 8.93 20.02 16.23
CA GLN A 162 9.82 20.63 15.25
C GLN A 162 9.96 19.77 14.00
N ARG A 163 10.13 18.45 14.16
CA ARG A 163 10.23 17.51 13.03
C ARG A 163 8.98 17.49 12.17
N LEU A 164 7.80 17.54 12.79
CA LEU A 164 6.54 17.56 12.06
C LEU A 164 6.30 18.88 11.32
N HIS A 165 6.69 20.02 11.86
CA HIS A 165 6.61 21.30 11.17
C HIS A 165 7.46 21.37 9.90
N GLU A 166 8.55 20.63 9.81
CA GLU A 166 9.38 20.55 8.60
C GLU A 166 8.71 19.79 7.46
N ASP A 167 7.96 18.71 7.76
CA ASP A 167 7.18 17.94 6.80
C ASP A 167 6.08 17.17 7.53
N TYR A 168 4.85 17.60 7.37
CA TYR A 168 3.68 16.97 8.01
C TYR A 168 3.43 15.53 7.55
N LEU A 169 4.04 15.07 6.42
CA LEU A 169 3.99 13.66 6.04
C LEU A 169 4.64 12.75 7.09
N ARG A 170 5.53 13.27 7.91
CA ARG A 170 6.16 12.51 8.99
C ARG A 170 5.14 12.01 10.02
N ILE A 171 3.94 12.62 10.12
CA ILE A 171 2.82 12.10 10.91
C ILE A 171 2.45 10.70 10.39
N LEU A 172 2.17 10.58 9.10
CA LEU A 172 1.80 9.28 8.51
C LEU A 172 2.96 8.28 8.54
N ARG A 173 4.17 8.75 8.34
CA ARG A 173 5.38 7.94 8.43
C ARG A 173 5.56 7.36 9.83
N PHE A 174 5.33 8.13 10.90
CA PHE A 174 5.37 7.64 12.27
C PHE A 174 4.45 6.41 12.46
N PHE A 175 3.18 6.53 12.10
CA PHE A 175 2.24 5.42 12.22
C PHE A 175 2.58 4.24 11.30
N ARG A 176 3.06 4.50 10.08
CA ARG A 176 3.52 3.44 9.18
C ARG A 176 4.71 2.67 9.76
N PHE A 177 5.70 3.37 10.28
CA PHE A 177 6.85 2.72 10.90
C PHE A 177 6.45 1.98 12.17
N TYR A 178 5.49 2.50 12.93
CA TYR A 178 4.95 1.78 14.07
C TYR A 178 4.23 0.49 13.64
N ALA A 179 3.44 0.51 12.58
CA ALA A 179 2.79 -0.69 12.06
C ALA A 179 3.79 -1.79 11.64
N HIS A 180 4.94 -1.39 11.10
CA HIS A 180 5.93 -2.36 10.60
C HIS A 180 6.97 -2.77 11.64
N PHE A 181 7.36 -1.90 12.55
CA PHE A 181 8.52 -2.10 13.45
C PHE A 181 8.20 -1.86 14.91
N GLY A 182 7.06 -1.22 15.21
CA GLY A 182 6.69 -0.82 16.56
C GLY A 182 6.43 -2.01 17.47
N LYS A 183 6.92 -1.93 18.70
CA LYS A 183 6.65 -2.88 19.78
C LYS A 183 6.38 -2.12 21.08
N GLY A 184 5.48 -2.64 21.89
CA GLY A 184 5.16 -2.05 23.18
C GLY A 184 4.45 -0.70 23.09
N GLN A 185 4.69 0.17 24.07
CA GLN A 185 4.06 1.48 24.15
C GLN A 185 4.67 2.46 23.16
N PRO A 186 3.86 3.24 22.43
CA PRO A 186 4.35 4.29 21.54
C PRO A 186 4.98 5.44 22.32
N ASP A 187 5.83 6.22 21.66
CA ASP A 187 6.38 7.44 22.23
C ASP A 187 5.27 8.48 22.44
N ALA A 188 5.03 8.83 23.71
CA ALA A 188 3.92 9.71 24.11
C ALA A 188 4.08 11.13 23.52
N ALA A 189 5.30 11.66 23.47
CA ALA A 189 5.57 12.98 22.91
C ALA A 189 5.31 12.99 21.39
N ALA A 190 5.71 11.93 20.69
CA ALA A 190 5.44 11.77 19.26
C ALA A 190 3.93 11.69 18.98
N LEU A 191 3.17 10.91 19.78
CA LEU A 191 1.71 10.84 19.64
C LEU A 191 1.02 12.17 19.87
N ALA A 192 1.41 12.88 20.92
CA ALA A 192 0.86 14.21 21.25
C ALA A 192 1.14 15.22 20.12
N ALA A 193 2.34 15.21 19.58
CA ALA A 193 2.70 16.06 18.44
C ALA A 193 1.91 15.71 17.17
N CYS A 194 1.73 14.41 16.87
CA CYS A 194 0.90 13.95 15.74
C CYS A 194 -0.56 14.41 15.91
N ALA A 195 -1.13 14.28 17.11
CA ALA A 195 -2.49 14.74 17.40
C ALA A 195 -2.65 16.26 17.25
N ALA A 196 -1.67 17.03 17.75
CA ALA A 196 -1.70 18.50 17.67
C ALA A 196 -1.65 19.04 16.23
N LEU A 197 -0.92 18.33 15.34
CA LEU A 197 -0.67 18.81 13.97
C LEU A 197 -1.43 18.02 12.88
N LYS A 198 -2.36 17.14 13.25
CA LYS A 198 -3.09 16.27 12.32
C LYS A 198 -3.79 16.99 11.17
N ASP A 199 -4.34 18.19 11.44
CA ASP A 199 -5.12 18.93 10.45
C ASP A 199 -4.26 19.44 9.28
N HIS A 200 -2.95 19.56 9.48
CA HIS A 200 -2.01 19.90 8.41
C HIS A 200 -1.84 18.77 7.36
N ILE A 201 -2.32 17.56 7.64
CA ILE A 201 -2.36 16.48 6.63
C ILE A 201 -3.14 16.90 5.40
N ASP A 202 -4.16 17.76 5.54
CA ASP A 202 -4.94 18.27 4.42
C ASP A 202 -4.14 19.15 3.44
N THR A 203 -2.99 19.65 3.85
CA THR A 203 -2.09 20.44 2.98
C THR A 203 -1.15 19.58 2.13
N LEU A 204 -1.07 18.28 2.42
CA LEU A 204 -0.18 17.36 1.72
C LEU A 204 -0.72 16.95 0.34
N ALA A 205 0.19 16.61 -0.57
CA ALA A 205 -0.20 16.00 -1.83
C ALA A 205 -0.88 14.63 -1.59
N ALA A 206 -2.02 14.43 -2.22
CA ALA A 206 -2.86 13.25 -2.03
C ALA A 206 -2.11 11.93 -2.28
N GLU A 207 -1.23 11.90 -3.29
CA GLU A 207 -0.43 10.74 -3.65
C GLU A 207 0.58 10.36 -2.57
N ARG A 208 1.06 11.36 -1.81
CA ARG A 208 1.94 11.10 -0.65
C ARG A 208 1.13 10.47 0.50
N ILE A 209 -0.08 10.97 0.74
CA ILE A 209 -0.98 10.43 1.78
C ILE A 209 -1.35 8.99 1.44
N SER A 210 -1.85 8.73 0.22
CA SER A 210 -2.27 7.39 -0.21
C SER A 210 -1.13 6.38 -0.15
N LYS A 211 0.07 6.75 -0.59
CA LYS A 211 1.25 5.89 -0.55
C LYS A 211 1.64 5.48 0.88
N GLU A 212 1.65 6.41 1.82
CA GLU A 212 1.96 6.11 3.22
C GLU A 212 0.85 5.28 3.89
N LEU A 213 -0.42 5.62 3.63
CA LEU A 213 -1.58 4.89 4.16
C LEU A 213 -1.61 3.44 3.68
N LEU A 214 -1.50 3.21 2.37
CA LEU A 214 -1.53 1.84 1.83
C LEU A 214 -0.31 1.03 2.30
N LYS A 215 0.87 1.65 2.41
CA LYS A 215 2.04 1.00 3.00
C LYS A 215 1.85 0.66 4.48
N LEU A 216 1.14 1.49 5.24
CA LEU A 216 0.79 1.20 6.62
C LEU A 216 -0.15 -0.01 6.70
N LEU A 217 -1.20 -0.01 5.88
CA LEU A 217 -2.18 -1.09 5.82
C LEU A 217 -1.58 -2.41 5.31
N ALA A 218 -0.45 -2.36 4.59
CA ALA A 218 0.28 -3.54 4.14
C ALA A 218 1.16 -4.20 5.23
N ALA A 219 1.22 -3.64 6.44
CA ALA A 219 1.94 -4.28 7.54
C ALA A 219 1.28 -5.60 7.94
N ASP A 220 2.07 -6.53 8.50
CA ASP A 220 1.58 -7.83 8.97
C ASP A 220 0.43 -7.67 9.96
N ASP A 221 0.61 -6.80 10.96
CA ASP A 221 -0.46 -6.39 11.88
C ASP A 221 -0.52 -4.86 12.02
N PRO A 222 -1.33 -4.16 11.21
CA PRO A 222 -1.49 -2.71 11.31
C PRO A 222 -2.46 -2.25 12.40
N ARG A 223 -3.17 -3.16 13.08
CA ARG A 223 -4.24 -2.84 14.05
C ARG A 223 -3.80 -1.89 15.16
N PRO A 224 -2.65 -2.10 15.84
CA PRO A 224 -2.21 -1.17 16.86
C PRO A 224 -1.98 0.26 16.34
N ALA A 225 -1.38 0.39 15.15
CA ALA A 225 -1.15 1.70 14.53
C ALA A 225 -2.46 2.39 14.15
N VAL A 226 -3.41 1.66 13.57
CA VAL A 226 -4.72 2.20 13.17
C VAL A 226 -5.54 2.63 14.39
N ARG A 227 -5.50 1.88 15.50
CA ARG A 227 -6.12 2.29 16.78
C ARG A 227 -5.56 3.63 17.26
N MET A 228 -4.23 3.79 17.24
CA MET A 228 -3.60 5.06 17.62
C MET A 228 -3.95 6.21 16.69
N MET A 229 -4.03 5.95 15.38
CA MET A 229 -4.49 6.96 14.41
C MET A 229 -5.91 7.43 14.71
N THR A 230 -6.78 6.53 15.15
CA THR A 230 -8.15 6.92 15.58
C THR A 230 -8.11 7.70 16.89
N GLN A 231 -7.35 7.25 17.90
CA GLN A 231 -7.22 7.93 19.19
C GLN A 231 -6.67 9.36 19.04
N THR A 232 -5.77 9.59 18.10
CA THR A 232 -5.19 10.90 17.79
C THR A 232 -6.03 11.75 16.84
N GLY A 233 -7.09 11.18 16.24
CA GLY A 233 -7.93 11.84 15.24
C GLY A 233 -7.27 11.93 13.85
N VAL A 234 -6.09 11.34 13.66
CA VAL A 234 -5.38 11.34 12.36
C VAL A 234 -6.16 10.56 11.31
N LEU A 235 -6.77 9.44 11.70
CA LEU A 235 -7.50 8.59 10.76
C LEU A 235 -8.73 9.32 10.17
N GLU A 236 -9.48 10.02 11.01
CA GLU A 236 -10.67 10.80 10.61
C GLU A 236 -10.32 11.93 9.65
N VAL A 237 -9.18 12.60 9.87
CA VAL A 237 -8.67 13.62 8.94
C VAL A 237 -8.39 13.02 7.57
N ILE A 238 -7.89 11.79 7.49
CA ILE A 238 -7.61 11.13 6.21
C ILE A 238 -8.88 10.64 5.54
N LEU A 239 -9.72 9.89 6.26
CA LEU A 239 -10.91 9.22 5.71
C LEU A 239 -12.05 10.20 5.43
N LYS A 240 -12.18 11.28 6.21
CA LYS A 240 -13.34 12.20 6.20
C LYS A 240 -14.67 11.46 6.39
N ALA A 241 -14.62 10.34 7.09
CA ALA A 241 -15.75 9.51 7.48
C ALA A 241 -15.43 8.77 8.77
N PRO A 242 -16.44 8.34 9.56
CA PRO A 242 -16.22 7.50 10.72
C PRO A 242 -15.56 6.17 10.31
N ALA A 243 -14.53 5.77 11.04
CA ALA A 243 -13.82 4.52 10.79
C ALA A 243 -14.53 3.32 11.42
N ASN A 244 -14.69 2.24 10.68
CA ASN A 244 -15.19 0.97 11.18
C ASN A 244 -14.03 0.08 11.67
N LEU A 245 -13.51 0.40 12.86
CA LEU A 245 -12.37 -0.33 13.45
C LEU A 245 -12.68 -1.81 13.67
N ALA A 246 -13.88 -2.13 14.12
CA ALA A 246 -14.25 -3.52 14.43
C ALA A 246 -14.17 -4.40 13.17
N ARG A 247 -14.71 -3.93 12.03
CA ARG A 247 -14.62 -4.65 10.75
C ARG A 247 -13.19 -4.72 10.23
N PHE A 248 -12.43 -3.64 10.37
CA PHE A 248 -11.02 -3.63 9.96
C PHE A 248 -10.20 -4.66 10.74
N GLU A 249 -10.34 -4.70 12.06
CA GLU A 249 -9.62 -5.65 12.90
C GLU A 249 -9.99 -7.10 12.57
N ALA A 250 -11.29 -7.35 12.39
CA ALA A 250 -11.79 -8.66 11.97
C ALA A 250 -11.28 -9.04 10.56
N MET A 251 -11.14 -8.08 9.63
CA MET A 251 -10.56 -8.34 8.30
C MET A 251 -9.12 -8.81 8.40
N VAL A 252 -8.29 -8.14 9.22
CA VAL A 252 -6.89 -8.56 9.44
C VAL A 252 -6.84 -9.97 10.03
N GLU A 253 -7.74 -10.30 10.98
CA GLU A 253 -7.80 -11.65 11.55
C GLU A 253 -8.24 -12.68 10.52
N VAL A 254 -9.25 -12.39 9.70
CA VAL A 254 -9.70 -13.28 8.62
C VAL A 254 -8.56 -13.54 7.63
N GLU A 255 -7.78 -12.52 7.27
CA GLU A 255 -6.62 -12.72 6.38
C GLU A 255 -5.57 -13.65 7.01
N VAL A 256 -5.21 -13.42 8.27
CA VAL A 256 -4.21 -14.24 8.98
C VAL A 256 -4.71 -15.67 9.22
N ASP A 257 -5.90 -15.83 9.80
CA ASP A 257 -6.44 -17.13 10.19
C ASP A 257 -6.75 -18.03 8.99
N GLN A 258 -7.08 -17.43 7.85
CA GLN A 258 -7.43 -18.14 6.64
C GLN A 258 -6.31 -18.22 5.60
N LEU A 259 -5.12 -17.68 5.93
CA LEU A 259 -3.96 -17.64 5.05
C LEU A 259 -4.26 -16.94 3.71
N PHE A 260 -5.05 -15.88 3.75
CA PHE A 260 -5.23 -15.00 2.60
C PHE A 260 -4.05 -14.03 2.50
N ASP A 261 -3.73 -13.64 1.27
CA ASP A 261 -2.76 -12.60 1.04
C ASP A 261 -3.25 -11.27 1.64
N CYS A 262 -2.31 -10.50 2.18
CA CYS A 262 -2.58 -9.16 2.67
C CYS A 262 -3.01 -8.25 1.51
N ASP A 263 -4.17 -7.61 1.66
CA ASP A 263 -4.70 -6.68 0.68
C ASP A 263 -4.95 -5.28 1.30
N PRO A 264 -4.00 -4.34 1.14
CA PRO A 264 -4.11 -3.01 1.73
C PRO A 264 -5.35 -2.22 1.29
N LEU A 265 -5.79 -2.41 0.04
CA LEU A 265 -6.98 -1.72 -0.48
C LEU A 265 -8.27 -2.29 0.13
N LEU A 266 -8.32 -3.60 0.33
CA LEU A 266 -9.45 -4.25 1.00
C LEU A 266 -9.47 -3.93 2.50
N ARG A 267 -8.30 -3.83 3.15
CA ARG A 267 -8.19 -3.33 4.52
C ARG A 267 -8.65 -1.87 4.64
N LEU A 268 -8.38 -1.02 3.63
CA LEU A 268 -8.93 0.34 3.55
C LEU A 268 -10.46 0.30 3.41
N ALA A 269 -10.99 -0.57 2.55
CA ALA A 269 -12.44 -0.76 2.41
C ALA A 269 -13.08 -1.18 3.75
N ALA A 270 -12.43 -2.04 4.52
CA ALA A 270 -12.92 -2.49 5.81
C ALA A 270 -13.06 -1.35 6.85
N LEU A 271 -12.29 -0.27 6.71
CA LEU A 271 -12.41 0.93 7.55
C LEU A 271 -13.61 1.81 7.20
N LEU A 272 -14.21 1.67 6.02
CA LEU A 272 -15.26 2.57 5.53
C LEU A 272 -16.66 1.97 5.77
N PRO A 273 -17.71 2.79 5.80
CA PRO A 273 -19.09 2.29 5.72
C PRO A 273 -19.37 1.66 4.35
N ASP A 274 -20.42 0.81 4.25
CA ASP A 274 -20.89 0.25 2.98
C ASP A 274 -21.64 1.31 2.19
N ASP A 275 -20.88 2.26 1.63
CA ASP A 275 -21.37 3.42 0.90
C ASP A 275 -20.43 3.74 -0.27
N GLN A 276 -20.91 3.52 -1.48
CA GLN A 276 -20.16 3.78 -2.71
C GLN A 276 -19.83 5.27 -2.91
N ILE A 277 -20.65 6.18 -2.37
CA ILE A 277 -20.41 7.62 -2.48
C ILE A 277 -19.23 8.00 -1.58
N VAL A 278 -19.20 7.48 -0.36
CA VAL A 278 -18.07 7.67 0.57
C VAL A 278 -16.80 7.09 -0.02
N ALA A 279 -16.87 5.87 -0.56
CA ALA A 279 -15.75 5.22 -1.25
C ALA A 279 -15.22 6.06 -2.41
N GLY A 280 -16.10 6.55 -3.27
CA GLY A 280 -15.74 7.39 -4.42
C GLY A 280 -15.12 8.73 -4.02
N ARG A 281 -15.65 9.37 -2.97
CA ARG A 281 -15.08 10.62 -2.43
C ARG A 281 -13.66 10.40 -1.87
N LEU A 282 -13.47 9.33 -1.10
CA LEU A 282 -12.14 9.00 -0.57
C LEU A 282 -11.16 8.66 -1.69
N ALA A 283 -11.54 7.82 -2.65
CA ALA A 283 -10.69 7.45 -3.78
C ALA A 283 -10.25 8.69 -4.59
N LYS A 284 -11.17 9.62 -4.83
CA LYS A 284 -10.86 10.91 -5.48
C LYS A 284 -9.91 11.75 -4.63
N ARG A 285 -10.18 11.86 -3.32
CA ARG A 285 -9.34 12.62 -2.37
C ARG A 285 -7.91 12.07 -2.32
N LEU A 286 -7.74 10.75 -2.28
CA LEU A 286 -6.45 10.07 -2.23
C LEU A 286 -5.80 9.91 -3.61
N ARG A 287 -6.47 10.33 -4.68
CA ARG A 287 -6.01 10.15 -6.07
C ARG A 287 -5.61 8.71 -6.37
N LEU A 288 -6.44 7.76 -5.95
CA LEU A 288 -6.23 6.35 -6.27
C LEU A 288 -6.27 6.14 -7.79
N ALA A 289 -5.53 5.16 -8.28
CA ALA A 289 -5.60 4.75 -9.67
C ALA A 289 -7.03 4.31 -10.05
N ASN A 290 -7.42 4.44 -11.32
CA ASN A 290 -8.79 4.11 -11.75
C ASN A 290 -9.22 2.71 -11.32
N ALA A 291 -8.35 1.71 -11.50
CA ALA A 291 -8.64 0.33 -11.10
C ALA A 291 -8.83 0.19 -9.58
N GLU A 292 -8.02 0.87 -8.76
CA GLU A 292 -8.16 0.87 -7.30
C GLU A 292 -9.45 1.56 -6.85
N ARG A 293 -9.78 2.70 -7.47
CA ARG A 293 -11.02 3.44 -7.21
C ARG A 293 -12.25 2.57 -7.52
N ASP A 294 -12.27 1.98 -8.71
CA ASP A 294 -13.43 1.22 -9.18
C ASP A 294 -13.62 -0.04 -8.33
N ARG A 295 -12.53 -0.71 -7.95
CA ARG A 295 -12.54 -1.84 -7.02
C ARG A 295 -13.04 -1.44 -5.63
N LEU A 296 -12.56 -0.32 -5.07
CA LEU A 296 -12.99 0.17 -3.76
C LEU A 296 -14.50 0.49 -3.74
N ILE A 297 -15.01 1.14 -4.80
CA ILE A 297 -16.44 1.46 -4.95
C ILE A 297 -17.27 0.18 -5.08
N ALA A 298 -16.82 -0.78 -5.89
CA ALA A 298 -17.53 -2.06 -6.09
C ALA A 298 -17.56 -2.90 -4.81
N ALA A 299 -16.47 -2.94 -4.04
CA ALA A 299 -16.36 -3.68 -2.79
C ALA A 299 -17.34 -3.16 -1.71
N LEU A 300 -17.65 -1.86 -1.71
CA LEU A 300 -18.53 -1.20 -0.74
C LEU A 300 -19.95 -0.95 -1.27
N ALA A 301 -20.35 -1.68 -2.31
CA ALA A 301 -21.76 -1.67 -2.77
C ALA A 301 -22.68 -2.23 -1.67
N PRO A 302 -23.71 -1.48 -1.23
CA PRO A 302 -24.56 -1.89 -0.11
C PRO A 302 -25.49 -3.07 -0.46
N THR A 303 -25.76 -3.28 -1.75
CA THR A 303 -26.67 -4.31 -2.25
C THR A 303 -26.07 -5.10 -3.40
N PRO A 304 -26.43 -6.39 -3.52
CA PRO A 304 -27.14 -7.21 -2.53
C PRO A 304 -26.28 -7.53 -1.30
N VAL A 305 -26.89 -7.73 -0.16
CA VAL A 305 -26.16 -8.14 1.06
C VAL A 305 -25.77 -9.61 0.95
N LEU A 306 -24.47 -9.89 0.97
CA LEU A 306 -23.96 -11.27 0.95
C LEU A 306 -24.14 -11.93 2.34
N LYS A 307 -24.55 -13.18 2.34
CA LYS A 307 -24.80 -13.97 3.55
C LYS A 307 -24.08 -15.31 3.45
N SER A 308 -23.52 -15.77 4.57
CA SER A 308 -22.73 -17.02 4.60
C SER A 308 -23.51 -18.29 4.19
N TRP A 309 -24.84 -18.23 4.16
CA TRP A 309 -25.72 -19.33 3.80
C TRP A 309 -26.37 -19.19 2.41
N MET A 310 -25.82 -18.37 1.54
CA MET A 310 -26.28 -18.27 0.14
C MET A 310 -26.15 -19.63 -0.55
N SER A 311 -27.19 -19.96 -1.32
CA SER A 311 -27.20 -21.18 -2.15
C SER A 311 -26.19 -21.06 -3.30
N PRO A 312 -25.73 -22.18 -3.87
CA PRO A 312 -24.84 -22.17 -5.04
C PRO A 312 -25.37 -21.33 -6.21
N ARG A 313 -26.69 -21.35 -6.42
CA ARG A 313 -27.39 -20.56 -7.46
C ARG A 313 -27.27 -19.05 -7.18
N GLU A 314 -27.51 -18.62 -5.95
CA GLU A 314 -27.38 -17.20 -5.56
C GLU A 314 -25.94 -16.74 -5.71
N ILE A 315 -24.95 -17.56 -5.34
CA ILE A 315 -23.53 -17.26 -5.50
C ILE A 315 -23.18 -17.06 -6.97
N ARG A 316 -23.57 -18.01 -7.84
CA ARG A 316 -23.32 -17.91 -9.29
C ARG A 316 -23.96 -16.66 -9.90
N ARG A 317 -25.20 -16.35 -9.49
CA ARG A 317 -25.89 -15.13 -9.92
C ARG A 317 -25.13 -13.86 -9.56
N GLU A 318 -24.63 -13.77 -8.33
CA GLU A 318 -23.88 -12.59 -7.89
C GLU A 318 -22.53 -12.47 -8.60
N VAL A 319 -21.79 -13.57 -8.78
CA VAL A 319 -20.54 -13.59 -9.57
C VAL A 319 -20.81 -13.23 -11.04
N TYR A 320 -21.93 -13.64 -11.60
CA TYR A 320 -22.30 -13.31 -12.98
C TYR A 320 -22.60 -11.82 -13.14
N ARG A 321 -23.38 -11.23 -12.23
CA ARG A 321 -23.79 -9.81 -12.27
C ARG A 321 -22.69 -8.84 -11.93
N SER A 322 -21.71 -9.25 -11.13
CA SER A 322 -20.51 -8.46 -10.82
C SER A 322 -19.29 -9.03 -11.58
N ASP A 323 -18.35 -9.52 -10.84
CA ASP A 323 -17.20 -10.33 -11.27
C ASP A 323 -16.64 -11.07 -10.05
N MET A 324 -15.70 -11.99 -10.30
CA MET A 324 -15.13 -12.82 -9.25
C MET A 324 -14.38 -12.01 -8.18
N LEU A 325 -13.62 -10.99 -8.59
CA LEU A 325 -12.85 -10.15 -7.66
C LEU A 325 -13.79 -9.35 -6.75
N THR A 326 -14.76 -8.67 -7.34
CA THR A 326 -15.79 -7.91 -6.61
C THR A 326 -16.57 -8.80 -5.63
N PHE A 327 -17.00 -9.99 -6.07
CA PHE A 327 -17.69 -10.94 -5.21
C PHE A 327 -16.82 -11.36 -4.02
N ARG A 328 -15.57 -11.74 -4.27
CA ARG A 328 -14.61 -12.15 -3.23
C ARG A 328 -14.35 -11.05 -2.22
N ASP A 329 -14.14 -9.83 -2.69
CA ASP A 329 -13.88 -8.67 -1.82
C ASP A 329 -15.07 -8.39 -0.92
N ARG A 330 -16.29 -8.40 -1.48
CA ARG A 330 -17.53 -8.22 -0.73
C ARG A 330 -17.80 -9.37 0.25
N ALA A 331 -17.49 -10.59 -0.15
CA ALA A 331 -17.62 -11.76 0.72
C ALA A 331 -16.67 -11.67 1.93
N LYS A 332 -15.41 -11.26 1.73
CA LYS A 332 -14.45 -11.04 2.82
C LYS A 332 -14.91 -9.92 3.75
N LEU A 333 -15.40 -8.80 3.21
CA LEU A 333 -15.93 -7.69 4.01
C LEU A 333 -17.17 -8.10 4.83
N ALA A 334 -18.09 -8.85 4.23
CA ALA A 334 -19.26 -9.37 4.92
C ALA A 334 -18.88 -10.40 5.99
N TRP A 335 -17.89 -11.24 5.71
CA TRP A 335 -17.32 -12.15 6.71
C TRP A 335 -16.74 -11.41 7.91
N ALA A 336 -15.90 -10.39 7.67
CA ALA A 336 -15.33 -9.56 8.72
C ALA A 336 -16.38 -8.79 9.55
N ALA A 337 -17.54 -8.49 8.96
CA ALA A 337 -18.66 -7.86 9.65
C ALA A 337 -19.57 -8.86 10.41
N SER A 338 -19.37 -10.17 10.20
CA SER A 338 -20.24 -11.21 10.79
C SER A 338 -19.74 -11.67 12.16
N PRO A 339 -20.63 -12.16 13.07
CA PRO A 339 -20.20 -12.78 14.32
C PRO A 339 -19.32 -14.00 14.06
N ARG A 340 -18.21 -14.10 14.78
CA ARG A 340 -17.05 -14.99 14.49
C ARG A 340 -17.28 -16.49 14.58
N THR A 341 -18.33 -17.00 15.22
CA THR A 341 -18.25 -18.33 15.82
C THR A 341 -18.80 -19.48 14.99
N ALA A 342 -19.60 -19.24 13.95
CA ALA A 342 -20.31 -20.36 13.29
C ALA A 342 -20.18 -20.41 11.76
N THR A 343 -19.60 -19.42 11.12
CA THR A 343 -19.76 -19.22 9.66
C THR A 343 -18.47 -19.29 8.83
N THR A 344 -17.32 -19.54 9.46
CA THR A 344 -15.99 -19.60 8.77
C THR A 344 -16.00 -20.59 7.61
N MET A 345 -16.46 -21.83 7.84
CA MET A 345 -16.51 -22.86 6.79
C MET A 345 -17.48 -22.49 5.67
N GLN A 346 -18.58 -21.82 6.00
CA GLN A 346 -19.56 -21.36 5.04
C GLN A 346 -18.99 -20.26 4.13
N TRP A 347 -18.33 -19.25 4.72
CA TRP A 347 -17.67 -18.20 3.94
C TRP A 347 -16.57 -18.76 3.04
N ARG A 348 -15.72 -19.67 3.56
CA ARG A 348 -14.71 -20.34 2.73
C ARG A 348 -15.31 -21.15 1.61
N GLY A 349 -16.33 -21.94 1.90
CA GLY A 349 -17.04 -22.74 0.90
C GLY A 349 -17.67 -21.88 -0.19
N MET A 350 -18.24 -20.73 0.20
CA MET A 350 -18.84 -19.77 -0.74
C MET A 350 -17.78 -19.16 -1.67
N ILE A 351 -16.65 -18.71 -1.12
CA ILE A 351 -15.53 -18.16 -1.92
C ILE A 351 -14.96 -19.23 -2.83
N ALA A 352 -14.71 -20.44 -2.33
CA ALA A 352 -14.18 -21.55 -3.12
C ALA A 352 -15.11 -21.97 -4.26
N LEU A 353 -16.42 -22.01 -4.00
CA LEU A 353 -17.42 -22.28 -5.04
C LEU A 353 -17.38 -21.21 -6.14
N ALA A 354 -17.31 -19.95 -5.74
CA ALA A 354 -17.24 -18.84 -6.68
C ALA A 354 -15.96 -18.89 -7.53
N GLU A 355 -14.81 -19.17 -6.92
CA GLU A 355 -13.52 -19.28 -7.60
C GLU A 355 -13.45 -20.48 -8.57
N GLY A 356 -14.11 -21.57 -8.22
CA GLY A 356 -14.19 -22.75 -9.08
C GLY A 356 -15.23 -22.66 -10.21
N TRP A 357 -16.08 -21.63 -10.21
CA TRP A 357 -17.13 -21.51 -11.21
C TRP A 357 -16.70 -20.70 -12.43
N VAL A 358 -16.83 -21.31 -13.61
CA VAL A 358 -16.54 -20.64 -14.89
C VAL A 358 -17.80 -19.87 -15.32
N LYS A 359 -17.70 -18.54 -15.40
CA LYS A 359 -18.79 -17.67 -15.84
C LYS A 359 -19.16 -17.99 -17.29
N PRO A 360 -20.41 -18.43 -17.56
CA PRO A 360 -20.83 -18.69 -18.92
C PRO A 360 -21.11 -17.41 -19.70
N THR A 361 -21.07 -17.50 -21.01
CA THR A 361 -21.46 -16.40 -21.91
C THR A 361 -22.93 -16.52 -22.24
N PHE A 362 -23.67 -15.41 -22.12
CA PHE A 362 -25.07 -15.37 -22.53
C PHE A 362 -25.20 -15.70 -24.02
N PRO A 363 -26.08 -16.67 -24.42
CA PRO A 363 -26.06 -17.22 -25.77
C PRO A 363 -26.76 -16.37 -26.83
N LEU A 364 -27.42 -15.25 -26.48
CA LEU A 364 -28.13 -14.38 -27.37
C LEU A 364 -27.47 -13.01 -27.55
N THR A 365 -27.66 -12.39 -28.70
CA THR A 365 -27.20 -11.04 -29.04
C THR A 365 -28.40 -10.19 -29.53
N GLY A 366 -28.17 -8.90 -29.74
CA GLY A 366 -29.18 -8.01 -30.30
C GLY A 366 -29.68 -8.43 -31.70
N ALA A 367 -28.88 -9.20 -32.46
CA ALA A 367 -29.29 -9.72 -33.76
C ALA A 367 -30.41 -10.74 -33.65
N GLU A 368 -30.34 -11.68 -32.68
CA GLU A 368 -31.43 -12.63 -32.44
C GLU A 368 -32.71 -11.94 -32.00
N VAL A 369 -32.61 -10.86 -31.21
CA VAL A 369 -33.80 -10.08 -30.79
C VAL A 369 -34.47 -9.40 -31.97
N MET A 370 -33.70 -8.79 -32.87
CA MET A 370 -34.24 -8.18 -34.10
C MET A 370 -34.81 -9.21 -35.02
N ASN A 371 -34.18 -10.38 -35.18
CA ASN A 371 -34.71 -11.50 -35.98
C ASN A 371 -36.02 -12.09 -35.43
N ALA A 372 -36.24 -11.97 -34.12
CA ALA A 372 -37.50 -12.36 -33.48
C ALA A 372 -38.65 -11.34 -33.69
N GLY A 373 -38.38 -10.22 -34.37
CA GLY A 373 -39.40 -9.22 -34.72
C GLY A 373 -39.39 -7.94 -33.87
N ALA A 374 -38.43 -7.79 -32.98
CA ALA A 374 -38.34 -6.57 -32.17
C ALA A 374 -37.83 -5.37 -33.04
N PRO A 375 -38.38 -4.15 -32.88
CA PRO A 375 -37.94 -2.97 -33.59
C PRO A 375 -36.54 -2.54 -33.10
N LYS A 376 -35.76 -2.00 -34.06
CA LYS A 376 -34.44 -1.41 -33.72
C LYS A 376 -34.59 -0.28 -32.70
N GLY A 377 -33.79 -0.30 -31.65
CA GLY A 377 -33.78 0.77 -30.66
C GLY A 377 -33.53 0.27 -29.22
N PRO A 378 -33.83 1.11 -28.22
CA PRO A 378 -33.61 0.79 -26.79
C PRO A 378 -34.33 -0.48 -26.32
N MET A 379 -35.43 -0.84 -26.97
CA MET A 379 -36.23 -2.03 -26.65
C MET A 379 -35.44 -3.34 -26.83
N VAL A 380 -34.52 -3.40 -27.81
CA VAL A 380 -33.62 -4.55 -28.00
C VAL A 380 -32.83 -4.86 -26.72
N GLY A 381 -32.29 -3.83 -26.09
CA GLY A 381 -31.53 -3.99 -24.85
C GLY A 381 -32.42 -4.35 -23.65
N GLN A 382 -33.68 -3.94 -23.63
CA GLN A 382 -34.63 -4.31 -22.57
C GLN A 382 -34.99 -5.77 -22.68
N ILE A 383 -35.35 -6.24 -23.88
CA ILE A 383 -35.70 -7.65 -24.16
C ILE A 383 -34.50 -8.56 -23.84
N LEU A 384 -33.29 -8.18 -24.27
CA LEU A 384 -32.07 -8.94 -23.93
C LEU A 384 -31.92 -9.10 -22.42
N ARG A 385 -32.07 -8.04 -21.65
CA ARG A 385 -31.93 -8.09 -20.19
C ARG A 385 -33.01 -8.98 -19.57
N GLU A 386 -34.26 -8.92 -20.05
CA GLU A 386 -35.33 -9.75 -19.53
C GLU A 386 -35.09 -11.24 -19.77
N VAL A 387 -34.60 -11.61 -20.96
CA VAL A 387 -34.25 -12.99 -21.28
C VAL A 387 -32.99 -13.44 -20.53
N GLU A 388 -32.00 -12.55 -20.36
CA GLU A 388 -30.78 -12.82 -19.59
C GLU A 388 -31.13 -13.03 -18.10
N ASP A 389 -31.99 -12.19 -17.51
CA ASP A 389 -32.45 -12.35 -16.13
C ASP A 389 -33.20 -13.69 -15.95
N TRP A 390 -34.04 -14.06 -16.90
CA TRP A 390 -34.69 -15.38 -16.89
C TRP A 390 -33.66 -16.52 -16.94
N TRP A 391 -32.63 -16.43 -17.80
CA TRP A 391 -31.59 -17.44 -17.93
C TRP A 391 -30.72 -17.55 -16.67
N ILE A 392 -30.40 -16.43 -16.05
CA ILE A 392 -29.73 -16.36 -14.73
C ILE A 392 -30.61 -17.05 -13.66
N ASP A 393 -31.92 -16.78 -13.68
CA ASP A 393 -32.87 -17.36 -12.74
C ASP A 393 -33.10 -18.88 -12.96
N HIS A 394 -32.70 -19.44 -14.09
CA HIS A 394 -32.63 -20.87 -14.35
C HIS A 394 -31.22 -21.46 -14.13
N ASP A 395 -30.38 -20.76 -13.41
CA ASP A 395 -29.03 -21.20 -13.03
C ASP A 395 -28.09 -21.49 -14.22
N PHE A 396 -28.31 -20.79 -15.34
CA PHE A 396 -27.49 -20.89 -16.56
C PHE A 396 -27.52 -22.25 -17.26
N ILE A 397 -28.49 -23.10 -16.95
CA ILE A 397 -28.59 -24.46 -17.51
C ILE A 397 -29.28 -24.49 -18.87
N ASP A 398 -30.09 -23.48 -19.20
CA ASP A 398 -30.79 -23.39 -20.44
C ASP A 398 -29.86 -23.14 -21.62
N ASP A 399 -30.02 -23.91 -22.67
CA ASP A 399 -29.26 -23.78 -23.90
C ASP A 399 -29.73 -22.61 -24.78
N LYS A 400 -29.07 -22.42 -25.93
CA LYS A 400 -29.43 -21.36 -26.87
C LYS A 400 -30.86 -21.53 -27.42
N MET A 401 -31.35 -22.78 -27.59
CA MET A 401 -32.69 -23.02 -28.12
C MET A 401 -33.77 -22.57 -27.14
N SER A 402 -33.64 -22.96 -25.87
CA SER A 402 -34.51 -22.53 -24.78
C SER A 402 -34.53 -21.01 -24.61
N ALA A 403 -33.35 -20.38 -24.71
CA ALA A 403 -33.21 -18.92 -24.64
C ALA A 403 -33.93 -18.22 -25.84
N VAL A 404 -33.87 -18.80 -27.06
CA VAL A 404 -34.58 -18.29 -28.24
C VAL A 404 -36.09 -18.47 -28.08
N GLU A 405 -36.60 -19.60 -27.52
CA GLU A 405 -38.00 -19.77 -27.23
C GLU A 405 -38.53 -18.73 -26.24
N LYS A 406 -37.81 -18.53 -25.15
CA LYS A 406 -38.12 -17.47 -24.18
C LYS A 406 -38.15 -16.10 -24.85
N LEU A 407 -37.12 -15.77 -25.69
CA LEU A 407 -37.07 -14.54 -26.45
C LEU A 407 -38.32 -14.30 -27.31
N LYS A 408 -38.76 -15.33 -28.07
CA LYS A 408 -39.97 -15.24 -28.88
C LYS A 408 -41.20 -14.95 -28.03
N SER A 409 -41.33 -15.62 -26.89
CA SER A 409 -42.45 -15.40 -25.96
C SER A 409 -42.47 -13.96 -25.42
N VAL A 410 -41.28 -13.38 -25.07
CA VAL A 410 -41.18 -12.00 -24.61
C VAL A 410 -41.58 -11.01 -25.71
N VAL A 411 -41.09 -11.22 -26.95
CA VAL A 411 -41.40 -10.33 -28.09
C VAL A 411 -42.91 -10.40 -28.44
N GLN A 412 -43.49 -11.57 -28.41
CA GLN A 412 -44.94 -11.74 -28.64
C GLN A 412 -45.80 -11.06 -27.57
N GLY A 413 -45.38 -11.12 -26.29
CA GLY A 413 -46.05 -10.43 -25.18
C GLY A 413 -46.00 -8.90 -25.25
N LEU A 414 -45.07 -8.33 -26.00
CA LEU A 414 -44.97 -6.87 -26.24
C LEU A 414 -45.81 -6.40 -27.44
N ALA A 415 -46.31 -7.30 -28.25
CA ALA A 415 -47.13 -6.99 -29.43
C ALA A 415 -48.61 -6.80 -29.11
N TYR A 416 -48.99 -6.89 -27.84
CA TYR A 416 -50.32 -6.63 -27.32
C TYR A 416 -50.24 -5.53 -26.23
#